data_376010d18774c6ff218022e737beef6e
#
_entry.id   376010d18774c6ff218022e737beef6e
#
_cell.length_a   1.000
_cell.length_b   1.000
_cell.length_c   1.000
_cell.angle_alpha   90.00
_cell.angle_beta   90.00
_cell.angle_gamma   90.00
#
_symmetry.space_group_name_H-M   'P 1'
#
loop_
_entity.id
_entity.type
_entity.pdbx_description
1 polymer ?
#
loop_
_entity_poly.entity_id
_entity_poly.type
_entity_poly.pdbx_seq_one_letter_code
_entity_poly.pdbx_strand_id
1 'polypeptide(L)'
;MNHSNSSLNTYLSCQRKFWHSYINKTERKPQFYPHLDFGSLAHEVLEKAGNLRDNIAAGISDYDLCIPSELYRQDLKNYFGIKTWHSYFVRVCKQVVEYERELTSSLTQYGEVQIEREIKLVANPADTGLSHPIVGVVDLLLYTKNHAIIVDYKFSTKKKTQDDFDMNSQLYLYAYLVNKNYNVPLHNIWVGYIDIPKQDFSQPALCNNGRLSRAKSQNISKELYIEAIKIVHPDTWEQEIAPGGYYHDVLDEYAFNKSAYLSCQYLDEDAYSYIIKDVMQTAQQIEI
;
A
#
# COMPACT_ATOMS: atom_id res chain seq x y z
N MET A 1 21.70 1.04 -17.19
CA MET A 1 20.57 0.30 -16.56
C MET A 1 20.54 0.67 -15.07
N ASN A 2 19.38 0.57 -14.36
CA ASN A 2 19.35 0.75 -12.92
C ASN A 2 18.98 -0.58 -12.26
N HIS A 3 19.61 -0.90 -11.12
CA HIS A 3 19.23 -2.04 -10.30
C HIS A 3 18.12 -1.60 -9.33
N SER A 4 16.97 -2.23 -9.38
CA SER A 4 15.85 -2.03 -8.45
C SER A 4 15.38 -3.37 -7.90
N ASN A 5 14.63 -3.37 -6.79
CA ASN A 5 14.06 -4.61 -6.25
C ASN A 5 13.29 -5.41 -7.31
N SER A 6 12.49 -4.74 -8.14
CA SER A 6 11.74 -5.40 -9.22
C SER A 6 12.64 -5.98 -10.31
N SER A 7 13.74 -5.29 -10.70
CA SER A 7 14.67 -5.81 -11.70
C SER A 7 15.46 -7.01 -11.19
N LEU A 8 15.93 -6.95 -9.94
CA LEU A 8 16.67 -8.05 -9.30
C LEU A 8 15.78 -9.29 -9.14
N ASN A 9 14.58 -9.14 -8.61
CA ASN A 9 13.63 -10.25 -8.47
C ASN A 9 13.20 -10.84 -9.82
N THR A 10 13.10 -10.01 -10.86
CA THR A 10 12.82 -10.51 -12.21
C THR A 10 13.99 -11.32 -12.77
N TYR A 11 15.23 -10.90 -12.53
CA TYR A 11 16.42 -11.65 -12.93
C TYR A 11 16.49 -13.02 -12.23
N LEU A 12 16.32 -13.04 -10.90
CA LEU A 12 16.30 -14.27 -10.12
C LEU A 12 15.19 -15.24 -10.54
N SER A 13 14.01 -14.71 -10.86
CA SER A 13 12.88 -15.55 -11.26
C SER A 13 13.00 -16.04 -12.70
N CYS A 14 13.49 -15.22 -13.62
CA CYS A 14 13.62 -15.56 -15.03
C CYS A 14 14.52 -14.57 -15.77
N GLN A 15 15.77 -14.95 -16.04
CA GLN A 15 16.75 -14.13 -16.77
C GLN A 15 16.24 -13.72 -18.17
N ARG A 16 15.52 -14.60 -18.88
CA ARG A 16 14.93 -14.27 -20.19
C ARG A 16 13.87 -13.16 -20.07
N LYS A 17 13.01 -13.22 -19.04
CA LYS A 17 12.03 -12.14 -18.75
C LYS A 17 12.75 -10.85 -18.41
N PHE A 18 13.80 -10.91 -17.59
CA PHE A 18 14.64 -9.77 -17.26
C PHE A 18 15.22 -9.12 -18.51
N TRP A 19 15.83 -9.91 -19.41
CA TRP A 19 16.41 -9.40 -20.66
C TRP A 19 15.38 -8.64 -21.50
N HIS A 20 14.19 -9.22 -21.69
CA HIS A 20 13.12 -8.55 -22.44
C HIS A 20 12.59 -7.28 -21.76
N SER A 21 12.49 -7.27 -20.42
CA SER A 21 11.87 -6.16 -19.70
C SER A 21 12.82 -5.00 -19.43
N TYR A 22 14.10 -5.26 -19.17
CA TYR A 22 15.04 -4.26 -18.67
C TYR A 22 16.20 -3.96 -19.63
N ILE A 23 16.63 -4.91 -20.46
CA ILE A 23 17.71 -4.73 -21.43
C ILE A 23 17.14 -4.34 -22.78
N ASN A 24 16.36 -5.23 -23.39
CA ASN A 24 15.78 -5.00 -24.71
C ASN A 24 14.56 -4.07 -24.70
N LYS A 25 13.97 -3.85 -23.54
CA LYS A 25 12.78 -3.00 -23.34
C LYS A 25 11.67 -3.29 -24.36
N THR A 26 11.40 -4.59 -24.57
CA THR A 26 10.39 -5.04 -25.52
C THR A 26 9.03 -4.44 -25.18
N GLU A 27 8.44 -3.72 -26.12
CA GLU A 27 7.10 -3.14 -25.95
C GLU A 27 6.08 -4.26 -25.72
N ARG A 28 5.24 -4.05 -24.72
CA ARG A 28 4.10 -4.93 -24.42
C ARG A 28 2.83 -4.25 -24.89
N LYS A 29 1.92 -5.03 -25.45
CA LYS A 29 0.58 -4.52 -25.72
C LYS A 29 -0.07 -4.16 -24.39
N PRO A 30 -0.68 -2.98 -24.28
CA PRO A 30 -1.46 -2.63 -23.10
C PRO A 30 -2.53 -3.71 -22.86
N GLN A 31 -2.59 -4.20 -21.64
CA GLN A 31 -3.59 -5.18 -21.23
C GLN A 31 -4.13 -4.74 -19.87
N PHE A 32 -5.44 -4.71 -19.75
CA PHE A 32 -6.12 -4.37 -18.51
C PHE A 32 -6.05 -5.56 -17.53
N TYR A 33 -5.46 -5.31 -16.36
CA TYR A 33 -5.40 -6.24 -15.25
C TYR A 33 -6.05 -5.59 -14.02
N PRO A 34 -7.36 -5.80 -13.77
CA PRO A 34 -8.13 -5.03 -12.79
C PRO A 34 -7.43 -4.83 -11.45
N HIS A 35 -6.87 -5.89 -10.88
CA HIS A 35 -6.23 -5.81 -9.56
C HIS A 35 -4.85 -5.15 -9.56
N LEU A 36 -4.07 -5.28 -10.63
CA LEU A 36 -2.77 -4.59 -10.76
C LEU A 36 -2.99 -3.12 -11.05
N ASP A 37 -3.89 -2.84 -11.97
CA ASP A 37 -4.22 -1.50 -12.41
C ASP A 37 -4.85 -0.70 -11.26
N PHE A 38 -5.69 -1.35 -10.44
CA PHE A 38 -6.18 -0.78 -9.20
C PHE A 38 -5.05 -0.44 -8.23
N GLY A 39 -4.12 -1.36 -8.00
CA GLY A 39 -2.96 -1.11 -7.14
C GLY A 39 -2.18 0.13 -7.60
N SER A 40 -1.88 0.22 -8.90
CA SER A 40 -1.16 1.37 -9.48
C SER A 40 -1.91 2.68 -9.28
N LEU A 41 -3.22 2.69 -9.50
CA LEU A 41 -4.05 3.86 -9.30
C LEU A 41 -4.12 4.28 -7.83
N ALA A 42 -4.22 3.31 -6.92
CA ALA A 42 -4.28 3.59 -5.51
C ALA A 42 -2.96 4.17 -4.98
N HIS A 43 -1.81 3.65 -5.43
CA HIS A 43 -0.50 4.26 -5.19
C HIS A 43 -0.49 5.71 -5.66
N GLU A 44 -0.90 5.95 -6.91
CA GLU A 44 -0.94 7.30 -7.45
C GLU A 44 -1.76 8.28 -6.60
N VAL A 45 -2.92 7.86 -6.11
CA VAL A 45 -3.76 8.71 -5.25
C VAL A 45 -3.12 8.96 -3.89
N LEU A 46 -2.52 7.92 -3.28
CA LEU A 46 -1.95 8.02 -1.93
C LEU A 46 -0.61 8.74 -1.89
N GLU A 47 0.18 8.60 -2.95
CA GLU A 47 1.55 9.12 -3.04
C GLU A 47 1.59 10.54 -3.62
N LYS A 48 0.64 10.90 -4.50
CA LYS A 48 0.59 12.24 -5.06
C LYS A 48 0.56 13.28 -3.96
N ALA A 49 1.62 14.05 -3.99
CA ALA A 49 1.95 15.03 -2.99
C ALA A 49 0.81 15.99 -2.65
N GLY A 50 0.74 16.37 -1.41
CA GLY A 50 0.00 17.50 -0.93
C GLY A 50 -1.47 17.21 -0.63
N ASN A 51 -2.29 18.16 -0.98
CA ASN A 51 -3.65 18.31 -0.47
C ASN A 51 -4.65 17.30 -1.02
N LEU A 52 -4.35 16.54 -2.08
CA LEU A 52 -5.34 15.67 -2.72
C LEU A 52 -5.83 14.55 -1.80
N ARG A 53 -4.89 13.76 -1.28
CA ARG A 53 -5.21 12.66 -0.36
C ARG A 53 -5.90 13.17 0.90
N ASP A 54 -5.40 14.27 1.45
CA ASP A 54 -5.94 14.90 2.66
C ASP A 54 -7.33 15.49 2.42
N ASN A 55 -7.53 16.11 1.25
CA ASN A 55 -8.83 16.63 0.84
C ASN A 55 -9.86 15.53 0.57
N ILE A 56 -9.45 14.41 -0.03
CA ILE A 56 -10.31 13.22 -0.19
C ILE A 56 -10.68 12.67 1.19
N ALA A 57 -9.72 12.52 2.09
CA ALA A 57 -9.95 12.04 3.44
C ALA A 57 -10.90 12.94 4.24
N ALA A 58 -10.86 14.26 3.99
CA ALA A 58 -11.78 15.23 4.58
C ALA A 58 -13.13 15.34 3.85
N GLY A 59 -13.29 14.65 2.70
CA GLY A 59 -14.49 14.75 1.87
C GLY A 59 -14.64 16.07 1.12
N ILE A 60 -13.55 16.83 0.92
CA ILE A 60 -13.56 18.17 0.32
C ILE A 60 -13.39 18.12 -1.19
N SER A 61 -12.62 17.17 -1.72
CA SER A 61 -12.36 17.08 -3.14
C SER A 61 -12.93 15.82 -3.79
N ASP A 62 -13.39 16.00 -5.02
CA ASP A 62 -13.69 14.90 -5.92
C ASP A 62 -12.36 14.33 -6.47
N TYR A 63 -11.94 13.18 -5.95
CA TYR A 63 -10.72 12.51 -6.42
C TYR A 63 -10.79 12.14 -7.92
N ASP A 64 -12.00 12.04 -8.49
CA ASP A 64 -12.20 11.77 -9.91
C ASP A 64 -11.54 12.82 -10.81
N LEU A 65 -11.44 14.07 -10.36
CA LEU A 65 -10.78 15.15 -11.10
C LEU A 65 -9.26 15.02 -11.16
N CYS A 66 -8.68 14.18 -10.30
CA CYS A 66 -7.25 14.14 -10.06
C CYS A 66 -6.57 12.86 -10.57
N ILE A 67 -7.34 11.92 -11.11
CA ILE A 67 -6.82 10.67 -11.64
C ILE A 67 -6.47 10.85 -13.13
N PRO A 68 -5.23 10.55 -13.56
CA PRO A 68 -4.68 10.98 -14.84
C PRO A 68 -5.32 10.34 -16.08
N SER A 69 -5.90 9.16 -15.98
CA SER A 69 -6.45 8.44 -17.13
C SER A 69 -7.94 8.18 -16.97
N GLU A 70 -8.75 8.91 -17.72
CA GLU A 70 -10.21 8.75 -17.68
C GLU A 70 -10.68 7.38 -18.17
N LEU A 71 -10.06 6.84 -19.23
CA LEU A 71 -10.35 5.52 -19.76
C LEU A 71 -10.04 4.42 -18.72
N TYR A 72 -8.88 4.49 -18.13
CA TYR A 72 -8.39 3.58 -17.11
C TYR A 72 -9.31 3.57 -15.87
N ARG A 73 -9.70 4.77 -15.43
CA ARG A 73 -10.66 4.95 -14.34
C ARG A 73 -12.02 4.35 -14.68
N GLN A 74 -12.50 4.52 -15.90
CA GLN A 74 -13.79 4.00 -16.34
C GLN A 74 -13.79 2.46 -16.39
N ASP A 75 -12.72 1.84 -16.85
CA ASP A 75 -12.57 0.38 -16.84
C ASP A 75 -12.59 -0.19 -15.43
N LEU A 76 -11.88 0.46 -14.50
CA LEU A 76 -11.89 0.06 -13.10
C LEU A 76 -13.27 0.28 -12.44
N LYS A 77 -13.92 1.39 -12.71
CA LYS A 77 -15.29 1.66 -12.23
C LYS A 77 -16.30 0.65 -12.77
N ASN A 78 -16.18 0.26 -14.04
CA ASN A 78 -17.04 -0.76 -14.64
C ASN A 78 -16.81 -2.13 -14.00
N TYR A 79 -15.56 -2.45 -13.65
CA TYR A 79 -15.21 -3.73 -13.04
C TYR A 79 -15.68 -3.83 -11.57
N PHE A 80 -15.42 -2.79 -10.76
CA PHE A 80 -15.70 -2.81 -9.32
C PHE A 80 -17.05 -2.20 -8.92
N GLY A 81 -17.67 -1.40 -9.80
CA GLY A 81 -18.90 -0.64 -9.53
C GLY A 81 -18.65 0.74 -8.93
N ILE A 82 -19.33 1.76 -9.47
CA ILE A 82 -19.05 3.17 -9.18
C ILE A 82 -19.25 3.54 -7.71
N LYS A 83 -20.35 3.10 -7.10
CA LYS A 83 -20.66 3.48 -5.70
C LYS A 83 -19.65 2.92 -4.72
N THR A 84 -19.29 1.64 -4.89
CA THR A 84 -18.30 0.94 -4.07
C THR A 84 -16.91 1.56 -4.22
N TRP A 85 -16.56 1.96 -5.43
CA TRP A 85 -15.31 2.60 -5.77
C TRP A 85 -15.06 3.90 -4.98
N HIS A 86 -16.01 4.83 -5.02
CA HIS A 86 -15.87 6.13 -4.36
C HIS A 86 -15.73 5.99 -2.84
N SER A 87 -16.66 5.31 -2.22
CA SER A 87 -16.64 5.05 -0.78
C SER A 87 -15.35 4.39 -0.30
N TYR A 88 -14.86 3.43 -1.08
CA TYR A 88 -13.62 2.73 -0.77
C TYR A 88 -12.42 3.67 -0.70
N PHE A 89 -12.23 4.51 -1.73
CA PHE A 89 -11.10 5.46 -1.73
C PHE A 89 -11.17 6.46 -0.59
N VAL A 90 -12.34 7.00 -0.28
CA VAL A 90 -12.52 7.91 0.85
C VAL A 90 -12.10 7.24 2.17
N ARG A 91 -12.52 5.99 2.39
CA ARG A 91 -12.15 5.26 3.61
C ARG A 91 -10.66 4.96 3.68
N VAL A 92 -10.07 4.48 2.58
CA VAL A 92 -8.62 4.20 2.51
C VAL A 92 -7.83 5.46 2.80
N CYS A 93 -8.14 6.59 2.15
CA CYS A 93 -7.46 7.86 2.39
C CYS A 93 -7.56 8.32 3.85
N LYS A 94 -8.76 8.23 4.46
CA LYS A 94 -8.95 8.55 5.89
C LYS A 94 -8.03 7.71 6.77
N GLN A 95 -8.03 6.41 6.60
CA GLN A 95 -7.23 5.50 7.42
C GLN A 95 -5.72 5.69 7.23
N VAL A 96 -5.28 5.92 5.98
CA VAL A 96 -3.87 6.18 5.68
C VAL A 96 -3.40 7.49 6.31
N VAL A 97 -4.22 8.55 6.24
CA VAL A 97 -3.91 9.85 6.89
C VAL A 97 -3.82 9.70 8.41
N GLU A 98 -4.69 8.91 9.03
CA GLU A 98 -4.62 8.62 10.47
C GLU A 98 -3.32 7.90 10.83
N TYR A 99 -2.94 6.87 10.10
CA TYR A 99 -1.68 6.15 10.32
C TYR A 99 -0.45 7.03 10.11
N GLU A 100 -0.44 7.88 9.10
CA GLU A 100 0.66 8.82 8.89
C GLU A 100 0.79 9.79 10.08
N ARG A 101 -0.32 10.29 10.64
CA ARG A 101 -0.31 11.14 11.85
C ARG A 101 0.22 10.38 13.07
N GLU A 102 -0.18 9.13 13.24
CA GLU A 102 0.31 8.26 14.31
C GLU A 102 1.82 8.06 14.22
N LEU A 103 2.32 7.68 13.03
CA LEU A 103 3.75 7.50 12.77
C LEU A 103 4.54 8.81 12.93
N THR A 104 4.01 9.93 12.44
CA THR A 104 4.62 11.26 12.62
C THR A 104 4.73 11.59 14.11
N SER A 105 3.65 11.40 14.87
CA SER A 105 3.64 11.65 16.31
C SER A 105 4.66 10.79 17.04
N SER A 106 4.84 9.53 16.64
CA SER A 106 5.84 8.65 17.26
C SER A 106 7.29 9.10 17.04
N LEU A 107 7.57 9.81 15.93
CA LEU A 107 8.90 10.35 15.62
C LEU A 107 9.18 11.72 16.25
N THR A 108 8.19 12.51 16.64
CA THR A 108 8.40 13.87 17.16
C THR A 108 9.29 13.92 18.40
N GLN A 109 9.32 12.84 19.21
CA GLN A 109 10.22 12.74 20.36
C GLN A 109 11.73 12.75 19.99
N TYR A 110 12.05 12.46 18.72
CA TYR A 110 13.43 12.42 18.19
C TYR A 110 13.82 13.65 17.39
N GLY A 111 12.92 14.63 17.25
CA GLY A 111 13.17 15.90 16.57
C GLY A 111 12.09 16.33 15.59
N GLU A 112 12.40 17.31 14.77
CA GLU A 112 11.53 17.75 13.68
C GLU A 112 11.38 16.66 12.63
N VAL A 113 10.13 16.32 12.29
CA VAL A 113 9.82 15.23 11.34
C VAL A 113 9.63 15.82 9.95
N GLN A 114 10.37 15.28 9.00
CA GLN A 114 10.18 15.49 7.57
C GLN A 114 9.39 14.33 6.99
N ILE A 115 8.53 14.61 6.00
CA ILE A 115 7.68 13.62 5.35
C ILE A 115 7.87 13.73 3.85
N GLU A 116 8.28 12.65 3.22
CA GLU A 116 8.42 12.53 1.78
C GLU A 116 7.61 11.35 1.25
N ARG A 117 6.99 11.53 0.09
CA ARG A 117 6.17 10.51 -0.58
C ARG A 117 6.65 10.29 -2.00
N GLU A 118 6.57 9.06 -2.48
CA GLU A 118 7.07 8.66 -3.80
C GLU A 118 8.52 9.13 -4.03
N ILE A 119 9.35 9.02 -2.97
CA ILE A 119 10.73 9.50 -3.03
C ILE A 119 11.64 8.50 -3.73
N LYS A 120 12.28 8.94 -4.82
CA LYS A 120 13.29 8.16 -5.51
C LYS A 120 14.65 8.32 -4.84
N LEU A 121 15.16 7.24 -4.29
CA LEU A 121 16.48 7.16 -3.67
C LEU A 121 17.47 6.42 -4.59
N VAL A 122 18.74 6.83 -4.52
CA VAL A 122 19.80 6.31 -5.39
C VAL A 122 21.06 6.05 -4.57
N ALA A 123 21.63 4.86 -4.72
CA ALA A 123 23.02 4.58 -4.35
C ALA A 123 23.86 4.49 -5.61
N ASN A 124 24.82 5.41 -5.73
CA ASN A 124 25.62 5.55 -6.94
C ASN A 124 26.67 4.44 -7.07
N PRO A 125 27.18 4.19 -8.27
CA PRO A 125 28.28 3.24 -8.51
C PRO A 125 29.48 3.41 -7.58
N ALA A 126 29.86 4.67 -7.27
CA ALA A 126 30.97 4.95 -6.36
C ALA A 126 30.74 4.43 -4.93
N ASP A 127 29.49 4.33 -4.50
CA ASP A 127 29.13 3.88 -3.15
C ASP A 127 28.97 2.36 -3.06
N THR A 128 28.70 1.72 -4.18
CA THR A 128 28.33 0.29 -4.27
C THR A 128 29.40 -0.59 -4.89
N GLY A 129 30.34 0.01 -5.65
CA GLY A 129 31.30 -0.74 -6.49
C GLY A 129 30.69 -1.43 -7.71
N LEU A 130 29.41 -1.17 -8.01
CA LEU A 130 28.70 -1.65 -9.19
C LEU A 130 28.92 -0.72 -10.39
N SER A 131 28.70 -1.20 -11.61
CA SER A 131 28.74 -0.36 -12.82
C SER A 131 27.47 0.50 -12.98
N HIS A 132 26.38 0.09 -12.35
CA HIS A 132 25.08 0.77 -12.43
C HIS A 132 24.53 1.11 -11.05
N PRO A 133 23.77 2.21 -10.90
CA PRO A 133 23.22 2.60 -9.62
C PRO A 133 22.13 1.63 -9.14
N ILE A 134 22.04 1.49 -7.82
CA ILE A 134 20.86 0.89 -7.16
C ILE A 134 19.84 2.00 -6.92
N VAL A 135 18.58 1.72 -7.26
CA VAL A 135 17.49 2.67 -7.12
C VAL A 135 16.29 2.05 -6.42
N GLY A 136 15.58 2.85 -5.64
CA GLY A 136 14.29 2.51 -5.05
C GLY A 136 13.38 3.71 -5.07
N VAL A 137 12.07 3.46 -5.13
CA VAL A 137 11.04 4.48 -4.90
C VAL A 137 10.31 4.06 -3.64
N VAL A 138 10.39 4.88 -2.61
CA VAL A 138 9.77 4.66 -1.30
C VAL A 138 8.42 5.36 -1.30
N ASP A 139 7.35 4.64 -0.98
CA ASP A 139 6.00 5.17 -1.03
C ASP A 139 5.80 6.28 0.03
N LEU A 140 6.27 6.03 1.26
CA LEU A 140 6.24 7.01 2.35
C LEU A 140 7.50 6.90 3.20
N LEU A 141 8.21 8.01 3.35
CA LEU A 141 9.36 8.17 4.23
C LEU A 141 9.09 9.28 5.24
N LEU A 142 9.12 8.92 6.54
CA LEU A 142 9.12 9.88 7.63
C LEU A 142 10.51 9.86 8.27
N TYR A 143 11.14 11.01 8.47
CA TYR A 143 12.47 11.01 9.05
C TYR A 143 12.77 12.26 9.87
N THR A 144 13.66 12.10 10.81
CA THR A 144 14.36 13.15 11.55
C THR A 144 15.85 13.11 11.20
N LYS A 145 16.68 13.90 11.84
CA LYS A 145 18.13 13.85 11.61
C LYS A 145 18.73 12.45 11.80
N ASN A 146 18.20 11.66 12.75
CA ASN A 146 18.83 10.39 13.18
C ASN A 146 17.87 9.18 13.16
N HIS A 147 16.60 9.35 12.84
CA HIS A 147 15.60 8.28 12.86
C HIS A 147 14.78 8.32 11.58
N ALA A 148 14.33 7.15 11.13
CA ALA A 148 13.44 7.06 9.97
C ALA A 148 12.39 5.96 10.12
N ILE A 149 11.22 6.17 9.52
CA ILE A 149 10.20 5.14 9.29
C ILE A 149 9.96 5.06 7.80
N ILE A 150 10.13 3.88 7.25
CA ILE A 150 9.92 3.54 5.84
C ILE A 150 8.64 2.74 5.74
N VAL A 151 7.67 3.22 4.96
CA VAL A 151 6.40 2.53 4.76
C VAL A 151 6.17 2.25 3.29
N ASP A 152 5.70 1.05 3.00
CA ASP A 152 5.34 0.60 1.67
C ASP A 152 3.84 0.24 1.66
N TYR A 153 3.09 0.77 0.69
CA TYR A 153 1.67 0.51 0.53
C TYR A 153 1.46 -0.81 -0.21
N LYS A 154 0.72 -1.72 0.38
CA LYS A 154 0.41 -3.02 -0.23
C LYS A 154 -1.08 -3.21 -0.46
N PHE A 155 -1.46 -3.36 -1.70
CA PHE A 155 -2.81 -3.72 -2.10
C PHE A 155 -2.89 -5.24 -2.27
N SER A 156 -3.32 -5.94 -1.22
CA SER A 156 -3.33 -7.39 -1.17
C SER A 156 -4.65 -7.95 -0.65
N THR A 157 -4.86 -9.25 -0.81
CA THR A 157 -6.05 -9.94 -0.27
C THR A 157 -5.87 -10.33 1.20
N LYS A 158 -4.65 -10.23 1.74
CA LYS A 158 -4.31 -10.61 3.11
C LYS A 158 -3.38 -9.59 3.72
N LYS A 159 -3.53 -9.35 5.03
CA LYS A 159 -2.57 -8.60 5.82
C LYS A 159 -1.21 -9.31 5.78
N LYS A 160 -0.13 -8.52 5.75
CA LYS A 160 1.23 -9.02 5.82
C LYS A 160 1.51 -9.67 7.19
N THR A 161 2.24 -10.78 7.15
CA THR A 161 2.68 -11.54 8.32
C THR A 161 4.11 -11.17 8.70
N GLN A 162 4.61 -11.70 9.82
CA GLN A 162 6.01 -11.53 10.20
C GLN A 162 6.96 -12.08 9.13
N ASP A 163 6.68 -13.25 8.59
CA ASP A 163 7.48 -13.85 7.51
C ASP A 163 7.57 -12.94 6.27
N ASP A 164 6.49 -12.18 5.97
CA ASP A 164 6.51 -11.20 4.88
C ASP A 164 7.51 -10.06 5.14
N PHE A 165 7.74 -9.67 6.40
CA PHE A 165 8.76 -8.70 6.76
C PHE A 165 10.15 -9.29 6.63
N ASP A 166 10.37 -10.44 7.23
CA ASP A 166 11.68 -11.07 7.36
C ASP A 166 12.28 -11.48 6.00
N MET A 167 11.40 -11.79 5.04
CA MET A 167 11.79 -12.19 3.68
C MET A 167 11.69 -11.06 2.64
N ASN A 168 11.39 -9.83 3.03
CA ASN A 168 11.13 -8.74 2.08
C ASN A 168 12.39 -7.95 1.72
N SER A 169 13.05 -8.34 0.64
CA SER A 169 14.22 -7.62 0.10
C SER A 169 13.95 -6.14 -0.24
N GLN A 170 12.69 -5.77 -0.54
CA GLN A 170 12.32 -4.39 -0.87
C GLN A 170 12.49 -3.44 0.30
N LEU A 171 11.95 -3.77 1.49
CA LEU A 171 12.08 -2.92 2.67
C LEU A 171 13.53 -2.78 3.11
N TYR A 172 14.31 -3.86 3.06
CA TYR A 172 15.73 -3.83 3.40
C TYR A 172 16.54 -3.01 2.39
N LEU A 173 16.21 -3.10 1.10
CA LEU A 173 16.81 -2.25 0.07
C LEU A 173 16.47 -0.77 0.30
N TYR A 174 15.26 -0.45 0.69
CA TYR A 174 14.88 0.91 1.04
C TYR A 174 15.63 1.42 2.27
N ALA A 175 15.80 0.59 3.31
CA ALA A 175 16.60 0.94 4.48
C ALA A 175 18.07 1.23 4.10
N TYR A 176 18.66 0.41 3.21
CA TYR A 176 19.99 0.68 2.66
C TYR A 176 20.06 2.04 1.95
N LEU A 177 19.09 2.33 1.09
CA LEU A 177 19.03 3.60 0.36
C LEU A 177 18.82 4.80 1.30
N VAL A 178 17.95 4.68 2.30
CA VAL A 178 17.75 5.73 3.32
C VAL A 178 19.02 5.96 4.14
N ASN A 179 19.69 4.91 4.61
CA ASN A 179 20.99 5.05 5.28
C ASN A 179 22.02 5.78 4.41
N LYS A 180 22.11 5.46 3.11
CA LYS A 180 23.06 6.09 2.17
C LYS A 180 22.73 7.55 1.84
N ASN A 181 21.44 7.90 1.71
CA ASN A 181 21.03 9.23 1.27
C ASN A 181 20.86 10.23 2.44
N TYR A 182 20.47 9.75 3.62
CA TYR A 182 20.15 10.60 4.78
C TYR A 182 21.08 10.38 5.98
N ASN A 183 22.02 9.43 5.90
CA ASN A 183 22.93 9.04 7.00
C ASN A 183 22.21 8.62 8.30
N VAL A 184 20.97 8.13 8.19
CA VAL A 184 20.26 7.59 9.36
C VAL A 184 20.87 6.24 9.74
N PRO A 185 21.28 6.04 11.03
CA PRO A 185 21.80 4.75 11.48
C PRO A 185 20.77 3.63 11.33
N LEU A 186 21.22 2.42 10.94
CA LEU A 186 20.31 1.30 10.68
C LEU A 186 19.45 0.92 11.88
N HIS A 187 20.02 0.91 13.10
CA HIS A 187 19.30 0.63 14.33
C HIS A 187 18.22 1.68 14.68
N ASN A 188 18.19 2.80 13.98
CA ASN A 188 17.20 3.85 14.13
C ASN A 188 16.20 3.88 12.96
N ILE A 189 16.16 2.83 12.13
CA ILE A 189 15.20 2.69 11.03
C ILE A 189 14.11 1.69 11.43
N TRP A 190 12.87 2.12 11.24
CA TRP A 190 11.70 1.25 11.26
C TRP A 190 11.24 1.00 9.83
N VAL A 191 10.75 -0.20 9.59
CA VAL A 191 10.16 -0.60 8.32
C VAL A 191 8.73 -1.06 8.54
N GLY A 192 7.86 -0.74 7.61
CA GLY A 192 6.45 -1.04 7.78
C GLY A 192 5.68 -1.18 6.49
N TYR A 193 4.46 -1.70 6.65
CA TYR A 193 3.45 -1.77 5.62
C TYR A 193 2.18 -1.06 6.05
N ILE A 194 1.54 -0.40 5.10
CA ILE A 194 0.11 -0.12 5.17
C ILE A 194 -0.57 -1.07 4.18
N ASP A 195 -1.14 -2.15 4.74
CA ASP A 195 -1.88 -3.14 3.97
C ASP A 195 -3.30 -2.66 3.71
N ILE A 196 -3.67 -2.55 2.44
CA ILE A 196 -4.99 -2.12 1.98
C ILE A 196 -5.71 -3.32 1.37
N PRO A 197 -6.69 -3.91 2.07
CA PRO A 197 -7.35 -5.12 1.65
C PRO A 197 -8.23 -4.91 0.41
N LYS A 198 -7.96 -5.62 -0.67
CA LYS A 198 -8.83 -5.64 -1.86
C LYS A 198 -10.24 -6.17 -1.59
N GLN A 199 -10.41 -6.89 -0.50
CA GLN A 199 -11.70 -7.45 -0.08
C GLN A 199 -12.73 -6.40 0.33
N ASP A 200 -12.30 -5.17 0.62
CA ASP A 200 -13.21 -4.06 0.92
C ASP A 200 -14.10 -3.67 -0.28
N PHE A 201 -13.78 -4.15 -1.48
CA PHE A 201 -14.64 -4.08 -2.65
C PHE A 201 -15.77 -5.11 -2.68
N SER A 202 -15.68 -6.15 -1.85
CA SER A 202 -16.66 -7.23 -1.86
C SER A 202 -17.97 -6.72 -1.29
N GLN A 203 -19.05 -6.94 -2.03
CA GLN A 203 -20.41 -6.75 -1.50
C GLN A 203 -20.64 -7.80 -0.42
N PRO A 204 -21.32 -7.45 0.70
CA PRO A 204 -21.77 -8.47 1.65
C PRO A 204 -22.62 -9.52 0.93
N ALA A 205 -22.42 -10.78 1.26
CA ALA A 205 -23.21 -11.84 0.67
C ALA A 205 -24.71 -11.66 1.01
N LEU A 206 -25.56 -11.69 -0.03
CA LEU A 206 -27.00 -11.77 0.14
C LEU A 206 -27.40 -13.22 0.43
N CYS A 207 -28.18 -13.41 1.48
CA CYS A 207 -28.81 -14.69 1.79
C CYS A 207 -30.06 -14.89 0.93
N ASN A 208 -30.55 -16.14 0.85
CA ASN A 208 -31.74 -16.50 0.07
C ASN A 208 -33.02 -15.77 0.49
N ASN A 209 -33.06 -15.23 1.70
CA ASN A 209 -34.17 -14.43 2.23
C ASN A 209 -34.07 -12.93 1.84
N GLY A 210 -33.13 -12.55 0.97
CA GLY A 210 -32.91 -11.17 0.56
C GLY A 210 -32.20 -10.27 1.57
N ARG A 211 -31.76 -10.81 2.71
CA ARG A 211 -31.01 -10.08 3.74
C ARG A 211 -29.52 -10.29 3.60
N LEU A 212 -28.72 -9.37 4.15
CA LEU A 212 -27.27 -9.53 4.19
C LEU A 212 -26.84 -10.63 5.18
N SER A 213 -25.71 -11.26 4.89
CA SER A 213 -25.12 -12.26 5.76
C SER A 213 -24.75 -11.68 7.13
N ARG A 214 -25.11 -12.42 8.20
CA ARG A 214 -24.74 -12.14 9.59
C ARG A 214 -23.59 -13.02 10.07
N ALA A 215 -22.62 -13.34 9.20
CA ALA A 215 -21.43 -14.07 9.62
C ALA A 215 -20.64 -13.25 10.66
N LYS A 216 -20.11 -13.93 11.70
CA LYS A 216 -19.36 -13.27 12.81
C LYS A 216 -18.07 -12.58 12.35
N SER A 217 -17.54 -12.97 11.20
CA SER A 217 -16.41 -12.32 10.55
C SER A 217 -16.88 -11.76 9.22
N GLN A 218 -16.77 -10.45 9.05
CA GLN A 218 -17.12 -9.75 7.83
C GLN A 218 -15.84 -9.44 7.03
N ASN A 219 -15.81 -9.82 5.75
CA ASN A 219 -14.66 -9.55 4.86
C ASN A 219 -14.65 -8.13 4.29
N ILE A 220 -15.43 -7.24 4.85
CA ILE A 220 -15.59 -5.84 4.45
C ILE A 220 -15.50 -4.93 5.68
N SER A 221 -15.35 -3.62 5.46
CA SER A 221 -15.41 -2.65 6.54
C SER A 221 -16.84 -2.47 7.08
N LYS A 222 -16.94 -1.99 8.33
CA LYS A 222 -18.25 -1.71 8.97
C LYS A 222 -19.06 -0.70 8.17
N GLU A 223 -18.40 0.34 7.64
CA GLU A 223 -19.03 1.39 6.84
C GLU A 223 -19.63 0.81 5.55
N LEU A 224 -18.90 -0.05 4.86
CA LEU A 224 -19.41 -0.69 3.63
C LEU A 224 -20.59 -1.63 3.92
N TYR A 225 -20.57 -2.31 5.08
CA TYR A 225 -21.69 -3.13 5.51
C TYR A 225 -22.96 -2.28 5.77
N ILE A 226 -22.80 -1.11 6.42
CA ILE A 226 -23.89 -0.16 6.64
C ILE A 226 -24.45 0.38 5.31
N GLU A 227 -23.58 0.72 4.36
CA GLU A 227 -23.99 1.13 3.00
C GLU A 227 -24.79 0.03 2.29
N ALA A 228 -24.38 -1.22 2.43
CA ALA A 228 -25.10 -2.34 1.87
C ALA A 228 -26.48 -2.54 2.55
N ILE A 229 -26.59 -2.34 3.87
CA ILE A 229 -27.89 -2.34 4.56
C ILE A 229 -28.82 -1.28 3.96
N LYS A 230 -28.31 -0.06 3.75
CA LYS A 230 -29.10 1.04 3.12
C LYS A 230 -29.61 0.70 1.71
N ILE A 231 -28.81 -0.04 0.96
CA ILE A 231 -29.20 -0.47 -0.39
C ILE A 231 -30.29 -1.56 -0.33
N VAL A 232 -30.16 -2.52 0.57
CA VAL A 232 -31.09 -3.64 0.71
C VAL A 232 -32.40 -3.23 1.42
N HIS A 233 -32.31 -2.29 2.35
CA HIS A 233 -33.43 -1.83 3.20
C HIS A 233 -33.56 -0.28 3.14
N PRO A 234 -33.85 0.32 1.96
CA PRO A 234 -33.78 1.77 1.79
C PRO A 234 -34.72 2.54 2.73
N ASP A 235 -35.89 1.99 3.03
CA ASP A 235 -36.91 2.66 3.84
C ASP A 235 -36.81 2.33 5.35
N THR A 236 -36.09 1.30 5.73
CA THR A 236 -36.06 0.77 7.12
C THR A 236 -34.66 0.61 7.68
N TRP A 237 -33.63 1.01 6.97
CA TRP A 237 -32.23 0.75 7.37
C TRP A 237 -31.88 1.28 8.78
N GLU A 238 -32.44 2.44 9.20
CA GLU A 238 -32.20 3.00 10.52
C GLU A 238 -32.78 2.09 11.63
N GLN A 239 -33.94 1.51 11.39
CA GLN A 239 -34.57 0.54 12.30
C GLN A 239 -33.80 -0.78 12.33
N GLU A 240 -33.26 -1.22 11.18
CA GLU A 240 -32.50 -2.44 11.04
C GLU A 240 -31.14 -2.39 11.79
N ILE A 241 -30.57 -1.22 12.01
CA ILE A 241 -29.31 -1.02 12.76
C ILE A 241 -29.50 -0.52 14.20
N ALA A 242 -30.68 -0.04 14.55
CA ALA A 242 -30.99 0.43 15.90
C ALA A 242 -31.01 -0.73 16.93
N PRO A 243 -30.91 -0.42 18.22
CA PRO A 243 -31.06 -1.42 19.28
C PRO A 243 -32.30 -2.31 19.07
N GLY A 244 -32.11 -3.62 18.99
CA GLY A 244 -33.16 -4.59 18.66
C GLY A 244 -33.42 -4.81 17.17
N GLY A 245 -32.79 -4.03 16.28
CA GLY A 245 -32.83 -4.24 14.84
C GLY A 245 -32.04 -5.48 14.39
N TYR A 246 -32.33 -5.97 13.19
CA TYR A 246 -31.80 -7.23 12.69
C TYR A 246 -30.27 -7.26 12.56
N TYR A 247 -29.64 -6.11 12.29
CA TYR A 247 -28.17 -6.01 12.12
C TYR A 247 -27.45 -5.35 13.29
N HIS A 248 -28.14 -5.02 14.37
CA HIS A 248 -27.56 -4.32 15.51
C HIS A 248 -26.32 -5.05 16.09
N ASP A 249 -26.50 -6.31 16.47
CA ASP A 249 -25.45 -7.15 17.04
C ASP A 249 -24.29 -7.40 16.06
N VAL A 250 -24.58 -7.51 14.76
CA VAL A 250 -23.54 -7.63 13.72
C VAL A 250 -22.62 -6.40 13.75
N LEU A 251 -23.19 -5.22 13.86
CA LEU A 251 -22.42 -3.97 13.84
C LEU A 251 -21.62 -3.74 15.11
N ASP A 252 -22.08 -4.25 16.25
CA ASP A 252 -21.47 -3.99 17.56
C ASP A 252 -20.53 -5.11 18.03
N GLU A 253 -20.85 -6.37 17.71
CA GLU A 253 -20.14 -7.52 18.29
C GLU A 253 -19.22 -8.24 17.29
N TYR A 254 -19.47 -8.11 15.97
CA TYR A 254 -18.77 -8.90 14.98
C TYR A 254 -17.53 -8.19 14.44
N ALA A 255 -16.57 -9.01 14.01
CA ALA A 255 -15.32 -8.51 13.48
C ALA A 255 -15.49 -8.04 12.03
N PHE A 256 -15.09 -6.81 11.77
CA PHE A 256 -15.02 -6.20 10.43
C PHE A 256 -13.57 -6.00 10.01
N ASN A 257 -13.33 -6.02 8.70
CA ASN A 257 -12.05 -5.58 8.18
C ASN A 257 -11.92 -4.05 8.33
N LYS A 258 -10.70 -3.61 8.58
CA LYS A 258 -10.35 -2.20 8.43
C LYS A 258 -10.07 -1.90 6.96
N SER A 259 -10.27 -0.66 6.55
CA SER A 259 -9.92 -0.19 5.19
C SER A 259 -8.42 -0.23 4.93
N ALA A 260 -7.61 -0.18 5.98
CA ALA A 260 -6.17 -0.43 5.94
C ALA A 260 -5.66 -0.97 7.28
N TYR A 261 -4.48 -1.59 7.27
CA TYR A 261 -3.78 -2.07 8.47
C TYR A 261 -2.36 -1.56 8.49
N LEU A 262 -1.95 -0.92 9.56
CA LEU A 262 -0.56 -0.55 9.80
C LEU A 262 0.16 -1.71 10.50
N SER A 263 1.33 -2.07 10.00
CA SER A 263 2.29 -2.94 10.65
C SER A 263 3.67 -2.31 10.51
N CYS A 264 4.38 -2.08 11.62
CA CYS A 264 5.69 -1.44 11.64
C CYS A 264 6.57 -2.09 12.71
N GLN A 265 7.84 -2.28 12.41
CA GLN A 265 8.82 -2.85 13.32
C GLN A 265 10.21 -2.23 13.13
N TYR A 266 11.10 -2.40 14.10
CA TYR A 266 12.50 -2.08 13.91
C TYR A 266 13.10 -2.93 12.79
N LEU A 267 14.05 -2.34 12.07
CA LEU A 267 14.85 -3.07 11.10
C LEU A 267 15.65 -4.15 11.82
N ASP A 268 15.54 -5.38 11.37
CA ASP A 268 16.40 -6.48 11.83
C ASP A 268 17.77 -6.35 11.14
N GLU A 269 18.81 -5.98 11.89
CA GLU A 269 20.14 -5.74 11.34
C GLU A 269 20.84 -7.02 10.87
N ASP A 270 20.53 -8.17 11.45
CA ASP A 270 21.09 -9.45 11.02
C ASP A 270 20.48 -9.87 9.68
N ALA A 271 19.15 -9.83 9.57
CA ALA A 271 18.45 -10.06 8.31
C ALA A 271 18.84 -9.04 7.24
N TYR A 272 18.99 -7.75 7.61
CA TYR A 272 19.49 -6.70 6.72
C TYR A 272 20.84 -7.05 6.10
N SER A 273 21.81 -7.43 6.95
CA SER A 273 23.16 -7.73 6.49
C SER A 273 23.18 -8.87 5.49
N TYR A 274 22.39 -9.92 5.74
CA TYR A 274 22.25 -11.06 4.84
C TYR A 274 21.58 -10.67 3.52
N ILE A 275 20.42 -10.00 3.60
CA ILE A 275 19.61 -9.64 2.42
C ILE A 275 20.35 -8.64 1.53
N ILE A 276 21.00 -7.63 2.09
CA ILE A 276 21.74 -6.65 1.28
C ILE A 276 22.95 -7.29 0.60
N LYS A 277 23.61 -8.23 1.24
CA LYS A 277 24.68 -9.01 0.60
C LYS A 277 24.16 -9.78 -0.62
N ASP A 278 23.02 -10.44 -0.50
CA ASP A 278 22.37 -11.17 -1.61
C ASP A 278 21.96 -10.24 -2.74
N VAL A 279 21.37 -9.08 -2.42
CA VAL A 279 21.02 -8.01 -3.36
C VAL A 279 22.25 -7.54 -4.14
N MET A 280 23.36 -7.27 -3.46
CA MET A 280 24.60 -6.83 -4.10
C MET A 280 25.21 -7.91 -4.99
N GLN A 281 25.23 -9.16 -4.54
CA GLN A 281 25.70 -10.29 -5.35
C GLN A 281 24.86 -10.48 -6.62
N THR A 282 23.54 -10.38 -6.48
CA THR A 282 22.62 -10.47 -7.63
C THR A 282 22.87 -9.34 -8.63
N ALA A 283 23.05 -8.10 -8.13
CA ALA A 283 23.37 -6.96 -8.99
C ALA A 283 24.68 -7.17 -9.76
N GLN A 284 25.74 -7.67 -9.09
CA GLN A 284 27.01 -8.01 -9.72
C GLN A 284 26.88 -9.08 -10.80
N GLN A 285 26.05 -10.11 -10.59
CA GLN A 285 25.80 -11.15 -11.60
C GLN A 285 25.12 -10.60 -12.87
N ILE A 286 24.33 -9.56 -12.74
CA ILE A 286 23.67 -8.91 -13.89
C ILE A 286 24.66 -8.10 -14.74
N GLU A 287 25.76 -7.65 -14.15
CA GLU A 287 26.76 -6.80 -14.81
C GLU A 287 27.85 -7.61 -15.57
N ILE A 288 27.88 -8.91 -15.40
CA ILE A 288 28.78 -9.83 -16.13
C ILE A 288 28.15 -10.20 -17.47
#